data_5ee422c42d83a60694170916cb81d8ab
#
_entry.id   5ee422c42d83a60694170916cb81d8ab
#
_cell.length_a   1.000
_cell.length_b   1.000
_cell.length_c   1.000
_cell.angle_alpha   90.00
_cell.angle_beta   90.00
_cell.angle_gamma   90.00
#
_symmetry.space_group_name_H-M   'P 1'
#
loop_
_entity.id
_entity.type
_entity.pdbx_description
1 polymer ?
#
loop_
_entity_poly.entity_id
_entity_poly.type
_entity_poly.pdbx_seq_one_letter_code
_entity_poly.pdbx_strand_id
1 'polypeptide(L)'
;MLSSLELQNFRSFEDAHIAFDPSMTVLIGNNGAGKSAILDAAAIALGAFLIRLPDSKGKNHSRKFNKDTDVRRVSFRQGDQIQTERQYPVRVTAHGYRDDLPHDQAPEMMWARQILSTGHAGKGDCKEINAYADECQQRVQAHDESLILPVLGYYGTGRVWTHKKTSTYVYDRDFSGGVSRLNGYIDCLDAYTNDNLMRYWFMRMALQSATRKKESPLYTAVRKAMASCVAHLQKEDASAIDVEYSVDLGQIIVTYRHDDDVTVLPIGMLSDGYRSVMSMVGDIAFRMAMLNPALGVQVVSHTSGVVLIDEVDLHLHPRWQEHILEVLTGTFPKVQFIVTSHAPLVLSSVKDSSCLRIIDETGGRPYQGRVAGSSSNDVLTHVMGAHDRPGEVRDMFKRLEQALDDSAYDQAKTLLDGLESLIGPDDAELARERAAYDFMTLGGE
;
A
#
# COMPACT_ATOMS: atom_id res chain seq x y z
N MET A 1 -1.16 4.82 15.62
CA MET A 1 -2.09 4.90 14.45
C MET A 1 -2.25 6.33 13.99
N LEU A 2 -2.38 6.58 12.69
CA LEU A 2 -2.70 7.90 12.14
C LEU A 2 -4.22 8.08 12.05
N SER A 3 -4.75 9.21 12.53
CA SER A 3 -6.17 9.58 12.36
C SER A 3 -6.37 10.51 11.16
N SER A 4 -5.47 11.46 10.96
CA SER A 4 -5.53 12.35 9.80
C SER A 4 -4.18 12.99 9.45
N LEU A 5 -4.13 13.58 8.26
CA LEU A 5 -3.06 14.44 7.79
C LEU A 5 -3.63 15.77 7.27
N GLU A 6 -2.90 16.85 7.55
CA GLU A 6 -3.08 18.16 6.94
C GLU A 6 -1.81 18.52 6.18
N LEU A 7 -1.96 18.95 4.94
CA LEU A 7 -0.86 19.29 4.05
C LEU A 7 -0.98 20.76 3.66
N GLN A 8 0.12 21.51 3.77
CA GLN A 8 0.21 22.88 3.31
C GLN A 8 1.39 23.05 2.35
N ASN A 9 1.14 23.56 1.16
CA ASN A 9 2.12 23.78 0.09
C ASN A 9 3.00 22.54 -0.21
N PHE A 10 2.40 21.33 -0.10
CA PHE A 10 3.11 20.08 -0.30
C PHE A 10 2.81 19.52 -1.69
N ARG A 11 3.79 19.49 -2.58
CA ARG A 11 3.70 19.01 -3.98
C ARG A 11 2.55 19.68 -4.76
N SER A 12 1.48 18.92 -5.07
CA SER A 12 0.30 19.45 -5.78
C SER A 12 -0.69 20.15 -4.85
N PHE A 13 -0.61 19.89 -3.56
CA PHE A 13 -1.57 20.40 -2.59
C PHE A 13 -1.19 21.80 -2.08
N GLU A 14 -2.16 22.71 -2.14
CA GLU A 14 -2.07 24.02 -1.47
C GLU A 14 -2.43 23.88 0.00
N ASP A 15 -3.65 23.45 0.25
CA ASP A 15 -4.15 23.01 1.55
C ASP A 15 -4.98 21.75 1.33
N ALA A 16 -4.69 20.69 2.07
CA ALA A 16 -5.40 19.43 1.96
C ALA A 16 -5.56 18.77 3.33
N HIS A 17 -6.72 18.12 3.51
CA HIS A 17 -7.02 17.32 4.71
C HIS A 17 -7.43 15.90 4.31
N ILE A 18 -6.84 14.90 4.95
CA ILE A 18 -7.11 13.49 4.70
C ILE A 18 -7.34 12.78 6.03
N ALA A 19 -8.52 12.23 6.23
CA ALA A 19 -8.83 11.36 7.37
C ALA A 19 -8.60 9.90 7.03
N PHE A 20 -8.05 9.13 7.95
CA PHE A 20 -7.75 7.71 7.79
C PHE A 20 -8.65 6.84 8.67
N ASP A 21 -8.98 5.68 8.14
CA ASP A 21 -9.65 4.62 8.89
C ASP A 21 -8.62 3.88 9.79
N PRO A 22 -9.01 3.43 10.98
CA PRO A 22 -8.10 2.73 11.90
C PRO A 22 -7.51 1.42 11.37
N SER A 23 -8.18 0.75 10.47
CA SER A 23 -7.77 -0.55 9.93
C SER A 23 -7.23 -0.43 8.50
N MET A 24 -8.04 0.12 7.58
CA MET A 24 -7.71 0.17 6.17
C MET A 24 -8.20 1.50 5.57
N THR A 25 -7.33 2.20 4.85
CA THR A 25 -7.73 3.33 4.01
C THR A 25 -7.25 3.07 2.59
N VAL A 26 -8.15 3.15 1.62
CA VAL A 26 -7.84 3.01 0.19
C VAL A 26 -7.99 4.37 -0.48
N LEU A 27 -6.88 4.90 -0.96
CA LEU A 27 -6.82 6.18 -1.68
C LEU A 27 -7.06 5.93 -3.17
N ILE A 28 -8.08 6.56 -3.72
CA ILE A 28 -8.48 6.44 -5.12
C ILE A 28 -8.50 7.82 -5.78
N GLY A 29 -8.37 7.87 -7.08
CA GLY A 29 -8.39 9.12 -7.86
C GLY A 29 -7.57 9.00 -9.14
N ASN A 30 -7.64 10.00 -9.98
CA ASN A 30 -6.95 10.04 -11.27
C ASN A 30 -5.42 10.00 -11.12
N ASN A 31 -4.73 9.66 -12.22
CA ASN A 31 -3.29 9.80 -12.27
C ASN A 31 -2.89 11.26 -12.03
N GLY A 32 -1.92 11.48 -11.16
CA GLY A 32 -1.50 12.84 -10.78
C GLY A 32 -2.35 13.52 -9.70
N ALA A 33 -3.44 12.91 -9.21
CA ALA A 33 -4.27 13.48 -8.12
C ALA A 33 -3.54 13.63 -6.77
N GLY A 34 -2.34 13.05 -6.63
CA GLY A 34 -1.55 13.21 -5.41
C GLY A 34 -1.60 12.03 -4.43
N LYS A 35 -2.14 10.86 -4.82
CA LYS A 35 -2.19 9.68 -3.95
C LYS A 35 -0.83 9.30 -3.35
N SER A 36 0.20 9.14 -4.17
CA SER A 36 1.57 8.85 -3.70
C SER A 36 2.16 10.02 -2.89
N ALA A 37 1.73 11.27 -3.16
CA ALA A 37 2.14 12.43 -2.37
C ALA A 37 1.60 12.34 -0.94
N ILE A 38 0.37 11.86 -0.75
CA ILE A 38 -0.22 11.62 0.58
C ILE A 38 0.56 10.54 1.33
N LEU A 39 0.91 9.42 0.68
CA LEU A 39 1.74 8.38 1.30
C LEU A 39 3.14 8.90 1.68
N ASP A 40 3.76 9.70 0.82
CA ASP A 40 5.04 10.34 1.12
C ASP A 40 4.95 11.31 2.31
N ALA A 41 3.87 12.08 2.38
CA ALA A 41 3.60 12.97 3.52
C ALA A 41 3.37 12.18 4.81
N ALA A 42 2.62 11.07 4.76
CA ALA A 42 2.44 10.16 5.88
C ALA A 42 3.78 9.57 6.35
N ALA A 43 4.64 9.12 5.43
CA ALA A 43 5.97 8.62 5.75
C ALA A 43 6.88 9.70 6.36
N ILE A 44 6.78 10.96 5.90
CA ILE A 44 7.49 12.10 6.50
C ILE A 44 6.96 12.34 7.93
N ALA A 45 5.65 12.32 8.15
CA ALA A 45 5.06 12.49 9.47
C ALA A 45 5.47 11.39 10.45
N LEU A 46 5.33 10.11 10.05
CA LEU A 46 5.76 8.94 10.84
C LEU A 46 7.27 8.96 11.12
N GLY A 47 8.04 9.52 10.21
CA GLY A 47 9.48 9.72 10.38
C GLY A 47 9.84 10.57 11.61
N ALA A 48 8.93 11.39 12.15
CA ALA A 48 9.17 12.14 13.39
C ALA A 48 9.41 11.22 14.58
N PHE A 49 8.64 10.13 14.71
CA PHE A 49 8.81 9.11 15.74
C PHE A 49 10.21 8.48 15.70
N LEU A 50 10.73 8.21 14.50
CA LEU A 50 12.03 7.55 14.32
C LEU A 50 13.25 8.46 14.62
N ILE A 51 13.06 9.77 14.72
CA ILE A 51 14.18 10.70 15.06
C ILE A 51 14.79 10.36 16.41
N ARG A 52 13.96 9.89 17.37
CA ARG A 52 14.33 9.57 18.74
C ARG A 52 14.67 8.10 18.99
N LEU A 53 14.52 7.26 17.97
CA LEU A 53 14.73 5.81 18.03
C LEU A 53 15.90 5.40 17.12
N PRO A 54 17.16 5.71 17.48
CA PRO A 54 18.31 5.34 16.68
C PRO A 54 18.53 3.82 16.70
N ASP A 55 19.06 3.31 15.59
CA ASP A 55 19.50 1.92 15.50
C ASP A 55 20.72 1.65 16.42
N SER A 56 21.23 0.42 16.39
CA SER A 56 22.40 0.01 17.17
C SER A 56 23.69 0.80 16.89
N LYS A 57 23.71 1.58 15.81
CA LYS A 57 24.84 2.46 15.41
C LYS A 57 24.59 3.94 15.73
N GLY A 58 23.47 4.27 16.34
CA GLY A 58 23.08 5.65 16.61
C GLY A 58 22.50 6.41 15.41
N LYS A 59 22.21 5.71 14.29
CA LYS A 59 21.59 6.31 13.11
C LYS A 59 20.07 6.26 13.22
N ASN A 60 19.39 7.39 12.98
CA ASN A 60 17.94 7.40 12.82
C ASN A 60 17.55 7.16 11.34
N HIS A 61 16.41 6.49 11.15
CA HIS A 61 15.86 6.14 9.85
C HIS A 61 14.64 6.97 9.49
N SER A 62 14.60 8.21 9.99
CA SER A 62 13.53 9.16 9.70
C SER A 62 13.53 9.56 8.22
N ARG A 63 12.37 9.48 7.56
CA ARG A 63 12.18 10.06 6.24
C ARG A 63 12.23 11.59 6.32
N LYS A 64 13.01 12.22 5.46
CA LYS A 64 13.17 13.68 5.40
C LYS A 64 12.41 14.24 4.20
N PHE A 65 12.06 15.52 4.28
CA PHE A 65 11.59 16.25 3.10
C PHE A 65 12.66 16.28 2.01
N ASN A 66 12.22 16.12 0.78
CA ASN A 66 13.02 16.44 -0.39
C ASN A 66 12.67 17.87 -0.84
N LYS A 67 13.62 18.81 -0.68
CA LYS A 67 13.42 20.22 -0.98
C LYS A 67 13.15 20.51 -2.47
N ASP A 68 13.48 19.57 -3.34
CA ASP A 68 13.29 19.76 -4.78
C ASP A 68 11.93 19.24 -5.26
N THR A 69 11.39 18.20 -4.62
CA THR A 69 10.15 17.54 -5.06
C THR A 69 8.95 17.80 -4.15
N ASP A 70 9.17 18.06 -2.86
CA ASP A 70 8.07 18.14 -1.89
C ASP A 70 7.51 19.56 -1.72
N VAL A 71 8.18 20.57 -2.28
CA VAL A 71 7.74 21.96 -2.23
C VAL A 71 6.81 22.24 -3.40
N ARG A 72 5.61 22.77 -3.11
CA ARG A 72 4.65 23.20 -4.14
C ARG A 72 5.26 24.31 -5.00
N ARG A 73 5.03 24.19 -6.31
CA ARG A 73 5.47 25.16 -7.30
C ARG A 73 4.26 25.74 -8.01
N VAL A 74 4.20 27.06 -8.08
CA VAL A 74 3.16 27.78 -8.81
C VAL A 74 3.80 28.47 -10.01
N SER A 75 3.28 28.17 -11.20
CA SER A 75 3.73 28.80 -12.43
C SER A 75 2.75 29.92 -12.81
N PHE A 76 3.28 31.08 -13.14
CA PHE A 76 2.52 32.25 -13.61
C PHE A 76 3.20 32.91 -14.81
N ARG A 77 2.41 33.58 -15.62
CA ARG A 77 2.91 34.27 -16.79
C ARG A 77 3.24 35.71 -16.44
N GLN A 78 4.48 36.12 -16.73
CA GLN A 78 4.91 37.52 -16.60
C GLN A 78 5.48 37.98 -17.94
N GLY A 79 4.69 38.77 -18.70
CA GLY A 79 4.97 39.05 -20.09
C GLY A 79 4.92 37.80 -20.96
N ASP A 80 5.98 37.54 -21.74
CA ASP A 80 6.11 36.37 -22.61
C ASP A 80 6.80 35.18 -21.95
N GLN A 81 7.19 35.30 -20.67
CA GLN A 81 7.89 34.25 -19.94
C GLN A 81 6.98 33.58 -18.90
N ILE A 82 7.14 32.27 -18.77
CA ILE A 82 6.55 31.51 -17.66
C ILE A 82 7.57 31.46 -16.52
N GLN A 83 7.21 32.01 -15.38
CA GLN A 83 7.99 31.95 -14.15
C GLN A 83 7.37 30.92 -13.21
N THR A 84 8.21 30.28 -12.41
CA THR A 84 7.78 29.28 -11.43
C THR A 84 8.36 29.60 -10.07
N GLU A 85 7.50 29.76 -9.08
CA GLU A 85 7.88 30.06 -7.70
C GLU A 85 7.54 28.93 -6.76
N ARG A 86 8.44 28.70 -5.78
CA ARG A 86 8.24 27.73 -4.69
C ARG A 86 7.42 28.39 -3.59
N GLN A 87 6.41 27.66 -3.09
CA GLN A 87 5.52 28.12 -2.04
C GLN A 87 5.98 27.66 -0.66
N TYR A 88 6.02 28.57 0.30
CA TYR A 88 6.42 28.32 1.69
C TYR A 88 5.45 28.98 2.68
N PRO A 89 5.30 28.50 3.92
CA PRO A 89 5.94 27.29 4.44
C PRO A 89 5.36 26.01 3.80
N VAL A 90 6.18 24.96 3.72
CA VAL A 90 5.68 23.61 3.47
C VAL A 90 5.45 22.94 4.82
N ARG A 91 4.26 22.46 5.08
CA ARG A 91 3.92 21.85 6.36
C ARG A 91 3.14 20.54 6.17
N VAL A 92 3.51 19.54 6.95
CA VAL A 92 2.80 18.27 7.10
C VAL A 92 2.46 18.13 8.57
N THR A 93 1.18 18.25 8.90
CA THR A 93 0.64 18.03 10.25
C THR A 93 -0.04 16.68 10.29
N ALA A 94 0.24 15.90 11.30
CA ALA A 94 -0.38 14.61 11.53
C ALA A 94 -1.08 14.58 12.88
N HIS A 95 -2.21 13.89 12.89
CA HIS A 95 -2.95 13.54 14.10
C HIS A 95 -2.95 12.03 14.25
N GLY A 96 -2.97 11.54 15.48
CA GLY A 96 -2.96 10.10 15.70
C GLY A 96 -2.98 9.71 17.17
N TYR A 97 -2.96 8.41 17.39
CA TYR A 97 -3.07 7.82 18.74
C TYR A 97 -1.88 6.91 19.01
N ARG A 98 -1.54 6.77 20.29
CA ARG A 98 -0.56 5.78 20.74
C ARG A 98 -1.08 4.36 20.50
N ASP A 99 -0.19 3.48 20.06
CA ASP A 99 -0.55 2.09 19.75
C ASP A 99 -0.53 1.17 20.99
N ASP A 100 0.05 1.62 22.09
CA ASP A 100 0.19 0.88 23.35
C ASP A 100 -0.98 1.10 24.32
N LEU A 101 -1.92 1.98 23.97
CA LEU A 101 -3.15 2.26 24.75
C LEU A 101 -4.39 1.87 23.94
N PRO A 102 -5.49 1.46 24.61
CA PRO A 102 -6.78 1.32 23.96
C PRO A 102 -7.20 2.65 23.32
N HIS A 103 -7.78 2.60 22.12
CA HIS A 103 -8.12 3.79 21.34
C HIS A 103 -9.07 4.77 22.07
N ASP A 104 -9.97 4.25 22.89
CA ASP A 104 -10.91 5.01 23.73
C ASP A 104 -10.26 5.71 24.93
N GLN A 105 -9.04 5.34 25.29
CA GLN A 105 -8.27 5.87 26.43
C GLN A 105 -7.03 6.66 25.99
N ALA A 106 -6.62 6.53 24.75
CA ALA A 106 -5.45 7.21 24.21
C ALA A 106 -5.81 8.66 23.83
N PRO A 107 -5.14 9.68 24.42
CA PRO A 107 -5.30 11.04 23.94
C PRO A 107 -4.80 11.14 22.50
N GLU A 108 -5.51 11.91 21.67
CA GLU A 108 -5.03 12.24 20.35
C GLU A 108 -3.77 13.10 20.44
N MET A 109 -2.74 12.71 19.72
CA MET A 109 -1.49 13.45 19.58
C MET A 109 -1.49 14.23 18.26
N MET A 110 -0.94 15.44 18.30
CA MET A 110 -0.68 16.24 17.11
C MET A 110 0.82 16.50 16.97
N TRP A 111 1.35 16.36 15.74
CA TRP A 111 2.72 16.74 15.45
C TRP A 111 2.84 17.26 14.02
N ALA A 112 3.78 18.16 13.81
CA ALA A 112 4.00 18.77 12.51
C ALA A 112 5.49 18.81 12.13
N ARG A 113 5.76 18.56 10.86
CA ARG A 113 7.07 18.77 10.23
C ARG A 113 6.95 19.85 9.16
N GLN A 114 7.99 20.69 9.00
CA GLN A 114 7.89 21.83 8.09
C GLN A 114 9.22 22.26 7.48
N ILE A 115 9.14 22.95 6.34
CA ILE A 115 10.21 23.74 5.72
C ILE A 115 9.72 25.18 5.68
N LEU A 116 10.44 26.08 6.36
CA LEU A 116 10.02 27.50 6.48
C LEU A 116 10.37 28.34 5.27
N SER A 117 11.52 28.07 4.65
CA SER A 117 12.02 28.82 3.49
C SER A 117 13.10 28.02 2.77
N THR A 118 13.61 28.54 1.65
CA THR A 118 14.68 27.94 0.89
C THR A 118 15.91 27.72 1.77
N GLY A 119 16.27 26.46 2.02
CA GLY A 119 17.45 26.10 2.79
C GLY A 119 17.25 25.86 4.28
N HIS A 120 16.13 26.26 4.89
CA HIS A 120 15.89 26.09 6.32
C HIS A 120 14.78 25.07 6.59
N ALA A 121 15.16 23.90 7.14
CA ALA A 121 14.20 23.02 7.76
C ALA A 121 13.75 23.65 9.09
N GLY A 122 12.49 24.02 9.20
CA GLY A 122 11.92 24.50 10.47
C GLY A 122 11.84 23.35 11.49
N LYS A 123 12.07 23.67 12.77
CA LYS A 123 11.64 22.76 13.82
C LYS A 123 10.11 22.78 13.82
N GLY A 124 9.48 21.74 13.27
CA GLY A 124 8.05 21.54 13.43
C GLY A 124 7.70 21.30 14.90
N ASP A 125 6.42 21.34 15.23
CA ASP A 125 5.96 20.95 16.56
C ASP A 125 5.82 19.43 16.64
N CYS A 126 6.85 18.76 17.18
CA CYS A 126 6.91 17.31 17.35
C CYS A 126 7.01 16.91 18.82
N LYS A 127 6.53 17.75 19.78
CA LYS A 127 6.74 17.51 21.20
C LYS A 127 6.10 16.21 21.66
N GLU A 128 4.85 15.99 21.30
CA GLU A 128 4.07 14.82 21.75
C GLU A 128 4.62 13.52 21.20
N ILE A 129 4.86 13.46 19.89
CA ILE A 129 5.42 12.25 19.25
C ILE A 129 6.86 11.97 19.69
N ASN A 130 7.66 13.03 19.98
CA ASN A 130 9.00 12.86 20.51
C ASN A 130 8.97 12.34 21.96
N ALA A 131 8.04 12.83 22.80
CA ALA A 131 7.89 12.33 24.17
C ALA A 131 7.52 10.84 24.18
N TYR A 132 6.60 10.42 23.30
CA TYR A 132 6.25 9.01 23.14
C TYR A 132 7.44 8.18 22.67
N ALA A 133 8.20 8.68 21.68
CA ALA A 133 9.40 7.98 21.19
C ALA A 133 10.51 7.90 22.26
N ASP A 134 10.73 8.96 23.04
CA ASP A 134 11.71 8.98 24.14
C ASP A 134 11.30 7.96 25.25
N GLU A 135 10.00 7.85 25.56
CA GLU A 135 9.47 6.82 26.47
C GLU A 135 9.76 5.41 25.93
N CYS A 136 9.45 5.16 24.66
CA CYS A 136 9.74 3.87 24.00
C CYS A 136 11.24 3.54 24.07
N GLN A 137 12.11 4.51 23.80
CA GLN A 137 13.57 4.33 23.87
C GLN A 137 14.03 3.96 25.29
N GLN A 138 13.52 4.65 26.31
CA GLN A 138 13.86 4.36 27.71
C GLN A 138 13.41 2.95 28.11
N ARG A 139 12.21 2.54 27.71
CA ARG A 139 11.70 1.18 27.97
C ARG A 139 12.50 0.10 27.23
N VAL A 140 12.95 0.38 26.00
CA VAL A 140 13.87 -0.54 25.27
C VAL A 140 15.20 -0.68 26.02
N GLN A 141 15.78 0.44 26.52
CA GLN A 141 17.01 0.42 27.31
C GLN A 141 16.86 -0.29 28.66
N ALA A 142 15.68 -0.20 29.26
CA ALA A 142 15.33 -0.92 30.49
C ALA A 142 15.00 -2.41 30.26
N HIS A 143 15.10 -2.91 29.02
CA HIS A 143 14.76 -4.28 28.63
C HIS A 143 13.31 -4.68 28.96
N ASP A 144 12.37 -3.72 28.87
CA ASP A 144 10.96 -3.97 29.12
C ASP A 144 10.36 -4.85 28.03
N GLU A 145 10.05 -6.10 28.37
CA GLU A 145 9.45 -7.08 27.48
C GLU A 145 7.96 -6.83 27.22
N SER A 146 7.30 -6.05 28.07
CA SER A 146 5.89 -5.71 27.89
C SER A 146 5.66 -4.62 26.83
N LEU A 147 6.72 -3.87 26.48
CA LEU A 147 6.64 -2.86 25.44
C LEU A 147 6.44 -3.48 24.06
N ILE A 148 5.34 -3.17 23.40
CA ILE A 148 5.10 -3.47 21.99
C ILE A 148 5.44 -2.21 21.18
N LEU A 149 6.48 -2.32 20.34
CA LEU A 149 6.87 -1.25 19.41
C LEU A 149 6.02 -1.35 18.14
N PRO A 150 5.48 -0.22 17.63
CA PRO A 150 4.70 -0.24 16.40
C PRO A 150 5.56 -0.59 15.19
N VAL A 151 5.07 -1.47 14.30
CA VAL A 151 5.72 -1.66 13.00
C VAL A 151 5.41 -0.48 12.09
N LEU A 152 6.43 0.01 11.38
CA LEU A 152 6.27 1.01 10.34
C LEU A 152 6.80 0.43 9.03
N GLY A 153 6.09 0.68 7.92
CA GLY A 153 6.50 0.25 6.60
C GLY A 153 6.02 1.19 5.51
N TYR A 154 6.84 1.38 4.47
CA TYR A 154 6.42 2.09 3.26
C TYR A 154 6.91 1.32 2.03
N TYR A 155 5.96 0.87 1.22
CA TYR A 155 6.20 0.08 0.01
C TYR A 155 5.74 0.87 -1.21
N GLY A 156 6.69 1.49 -1.92
CA GLY A 156 6.45 2.25 -3.14
C GLY A 156 6.33 1.37 -4.39
N THR A 157 6.02 1.98 -5.52
CA THR A 157 5.93 1.30 -6.83
C THR A 157 7.27 0.71 -7.29
N GLY A 158 8.40 1.24 -6.83
CA GLY A 158 9.74 0.72 -7.10
C GLY A 158 10.13 -0.56 -6.35
N ARG A 159 9.26 -1.12 -5.50
CA ARG A 159 9.56 -2.29 -4.63
C ARG A 159 10.00 -3.55 -5.38
N VAL A 160 9.61 -3.71 -6.64
CA VAL A 160 9.94 -4.90 -7.45
C VAL A 160 11.27 -4.74 -8.22
N TRP A 161 11.61 -3.52 -8.62
CA TRP A 161 12.70 -3.27 -9.58
C TRP A 161 13.96 -2.68 -8.97
N THR A 162 13.84 -2.02 -7.84
CA THR A 162 14.95 -1.25 -7.27
C THR A 162 15.43 -1.87 -5.96
N HIS A 163 16.38 -2.80 -6.06
CA HIS A 163 17.08 -3.31 -4.89
C HIS A 163 18.19 -2.31 -4.50
N LYS A 164 18.18 -1.81 -3.25
CA LYS A 164 19.34 -1.10 -2.73
C LYS A 164 20.56 -2.03 -2.82
N LYS A 165 21.57 -1.63 -3.59
CA LYS A 165 22.89 -2.32 -3.63
C LYS A 165 23.60 -2.08 -2.29
N THR A 166 23.14 -2.71 -1.24
CA THR A 166 23.84 -2.71 0.04
C THR A 166 24.62 -4.01 0.11
N SER A 167 25.94 -3.93 0.23
CA SER A 167 26.75 -5.14 0.30
C SER A 167 26.35 -5.95 1.56
N THR A 168 26.26 -7.25 1.45
CA THR A 168 26.04 -8.19 2.56
C THR A 168 27.03 -7.96 3.71
N TYR A 169 28.20 -7.43 3.42
CA TYR A 169 29.26 -7.08 4.36
C TYR A 169 28.87 -5.96 5.36
N VAL A 170 27.93 -5.07 4.97
CA VAL A 170 27.42 -4.00 5.85
C VAL A 170 26.54 -4.60 6.95
N TYR A 171 25.73 -5.61 6.63
CA TYR A 171 24.85 -6.26 7.60
C TYR A 171 25.57 -7.15 8.59
N ASP A 172 26.64 -7.84 8.18
CA ASP A 172 27.46 -8.67 9.07
C ASP A 172 28.12 -7.82 10.19
N ARG A 173 28.58 -6.61 9.86
CA ARG A 173 29.06 -5.63 10.84
C ARG A 173 27.95 -5.02 11.70
N ASP A 174 26.72 -4.90 11.17
CA ASP A 174 25.61 -4.27 11.86
C ASP A 174 24.99 -5.18 12.94
N PHE A 175 25.14 -6.48 12.77
CA PHE A 175 24.63 -7.48 13.71
C PHE A 175 25.70 -8.15 14.57
N SER A 176 26.99 -7.90 14.34
CA SER A 176 28.09 -8.49 15.12
C SER A 176 28.20 -7.92 16.54
N GLY A 177 27.65 -6.73 16.80
CA GLY A 177 27.68 -6.05 18.10
C GLY A 177 26.44 -6.27 18.99
N GLY A 178 25.56 -7.23 18.64
CA GLY A 178 24.27 -7.39 19.29
C GLY A 178 23.12 -6.80 18.46
N VAL A 179 21.96 -7.44 18.49
CA VAL A 179 20.78 -7.00 17.72
C VAL A 179 19.91 -6.14 18.59
N SER A 180 19.89 -4.83 18.36
CA SER A 180 18.89 -3.96 18.97
C SER A 180 17.51 -4.22 18.34
N ARG A 181 16.44 -4.22 19.14
CA ARG A 181 15.04 -4.25 18.65
C ARG A 181 14.81 -3.12 17.62
N LEU A 182 15.41 -1.94 17.83
CA LEU A 182 15.26 -0.77 16.96
C LEU A 182 15.85 -0.95 15.55
N ASN A 183 16.65 -2.00 15.32
CA ASN A 183 17.11 -2.34 13.97
C ASN A 183 15.95 -2.75 13.05
N GLY A 184 14.78 -3.11 13.59
CA GLY A 184 13.56 -3.31 12.83
C GLY A 184 13.06 -2.06 12.08
N TYR A 185 13.53 -0.87 12.48
CA TYR A 185 13.21 0.39 11.80
C TYR A 185 14.19 0.77 10.67
N ILE A 186 15.25 -0.02 10.44
CA ILE A 186 16.20 0.28 9.36
C ILE A 186 15.47 0.37 8.02
N ASP A 187 15.56 1.56 7.40
CA ASP A 187 14.99 1.86 6.08
C ASP A 187 13.47 1.56 5.94
N CYS A 188 12.71 1.48 7.03
CA CYS A 188 11.29 1.08 7.00
C CYS A 188 10.38 2.10 6.29
N LEU A 189 10.74 3.37 6.23
CA LEU A 189 10.01 4.44 5.54
C LEU A 189 10.60 4.81 4.16
N ASP A 190 11.52 4.00 3.65
CA ASP A 190 11.97 4.12 2.27
C ASP A 190 11.01 3.38 1.35
N ALA A 191 10.63 4.02 0.23
CA ALA A 191 9.73 3.42 -0.76
C ALA A 191 10.31 2.17 -1.48
N TYR A 192 11.59 1.88 -1.25
CA TYR A 192 12.30 0.75 -1.84
C TYR A 192 12.50 -0.34 -0.78
N THR A 193 12.13 -1.58 -1.10
CA THR A 193 12.35 -2.73 -0.22
C THR A 193 13.84 -3.01 -0.01
N ASN A 194 14.18 -3.40 1.20
CA ASN A 194 15.52 -3.86 1.54
C ASN A 194 15.55 -5.39 1.70
N ASP A 195 15.37 -6.12 0.60
CA ASP A 195 15.33 -7.59 0.59
C ASP A 195 16.58 -8.22 1.21
N ASN A 196 17.71 -7.50 1.21
CA ASN A 196 18.96 -7.99 1.81
C ASN A 196 18.84 -8.10 3.34
N LEU A 197 18.11 -7.18 4.00
CA LEU A 197 17.92 -7.23 5.44
C LEU A 197 17.07 -8.43 5.85
N MET A 198 15.96 -8.65 5.14
CA MET A 198 15.09 -9.82 5.35
C MET A 198 15.85 -11.13 5.07
N ARG A 199 16.53 -11.24 3.94
CA ARG A 199 17.32 -12.43 3.58
C ARG A 199 18.39 -12.73 4.61
N TYR A 200 19.11 -11.72 5.11
CA TYR A 200 20.11 -11.89 6.16
C TYR A 200 19.47 -12.39 7.47
N TRP A 201 18.33 -11.84 7.85
CA TRP A 201 17.60 -12.29 9.03
C TRP A 201 17.16 -13.76 8.89
N PHE A 202 16.61 -14.15 7.74
CA PHE A 202 16.22 -15.53 7.44
C PHE A 202 17.42 -16.48 7.53
N MET A 203 18.53 -16.13 6.90
CA MET A 203 19.79 -16.91 6.99
C MET A 203 20.23 -17.11 8.45
N ARG A 204 20.24 -16.05 9.23
CA ARG A 204 20.63 -16.10 10.63
C ARG A 204 19.70 -16.99 11.46
N MET A 205 18.39 -16.88 11.26
CA MET A 205 17.41 -17.71 11.96
C MET A 205 17.54 -19.17 11.58
N ALA A 206 17.75 -19.50 10.31
CA ALA A 206 17.99 -20.85 9.85
C ALA A 206 19.24 -21.47 10.48
N LEU A 207 20.39 -20.74 10.45
CA LEU A 207 21.63 -21.19 11.06
C LEU A 207 21.51 -21.37 12.59
N GLN A 208 20.82 -20.44 13.27
CA GLN A 208 20.56 -20.54 14.70
C GLN A 208 19.70 -21.76 15.05
N SER A 209 18.66 -22.03 14.24
CA SER A 209 17.80 -23.19 14.41
C SER A 209 18.56 -24.50 14.23
N ALA A 210 19.41 -24.58 13.21
CA ALA A 210 20.28 -25.74 12.97
C ALA A 210 21.26 -25.98 14.14
N THR A 211 21.91 -24.92 14.63
CA THR A 211 22.86 -24.99 15.73
C THR A 211 22.20 -25.39 17.05
N ARG A 212 21.03 -24.84 17.36
CA ARG A 212 20.30 -25.10 18.61
C ARG A 212 19.46 -26.36 18.55
N LYS A 213 19.30 -27.00 17.38
CA LYS A 213 18.39 -28.12 17.11
C LYS A 213 16.94 -27.83 17.54
N LYS A 214 16.57 -26.55 17.52
CA LYS A 214 15.23 -26.07 17.88
C LYS A 214 14.93 -24.81 17.08
N GLU A 215 13.80 -24.82 16.40
CA GLU A 215 13.36 -23.66 15.62
C GLU A 215 12.94 -22.50 16.53
N SER A 216 13.29 -21.28 16.12
CA SER A 216 12.87 -20.07 16.82
C SER A 216 11.37 -19.83 16.61
N PRO A 217 10.59 -19.56 17.67
CA PRO A 217 9.16 -19.21 17.54
C PRO A 217 8.92 -18.02 16.60
N LEU A 218 9.84 -17.06 16.57
CA LEU A 218 9.77 -15.91 15.68
C LEU A 218 9.96 -16.32 14.21
N TYR A 219 10.92 -17.20 13.94
CA TYR A 219 11.16 -17.71 12.58
C TYR A 219 9.95 -18.48 12.07
N THR A 220 9.38 -19.36 12.90
CA THR A 220 8.14 -20.07 12.60
C THR A 220 6.98 -19.11 12.31
N ALA A 221 6.81 -18.02 13.10
CA ALA A 221 5.74 -17.06 12.91
C ALA A 221 5.85 -16.33 11.56
N VAL A 222 7.06 -15.87 11.19
CA VAL A 222 7.30 -15.18 9.92
C VAL A 222 7.08 -16.11 8.73
N ARG A 223 7.62 -17.33 8.77
CA ARG A 223 7.41 -18.36 7.72
C ARG A 223 5.92 -18.65 7.50
N LYS A 224 5.19 -18.87 8.60
CA LYS A 224 3.74 -19.14 8.55
C LYS A 224 2.95 -17.96 7.98
N ALA A 225 3.31 -16.71 8.31
CA ALA A 225 2.65 -15.53 7.75
C ALA A 225 2.82 -15.47 6.23
N MET A 226 4.03 -15.72 5.73
CA MET A 226 4.30 -15.77 4.29
C MET A 226 3.57 -16.93 3.60
N ALA A 227 3.62 -18.14 4.16
CA ALA A 227 2.94 -19.30 3.62
C ALA A 227 1.42 -19.13 3.59
N SER A 228 0.81 -18.64 4.68
CA SER A 228 -0.63 -18.40 4.78
C SER A 228 -1.10 -17.33 3.79
N CYS A 229 -0.30 -16.28 3.57
CA CYS A 229 -0.61 -15.25 2.60
C CYS A 229 -0.71 -15.82 1.17
N VAL A 230 0.29 -16.63 0.78
CA VAL A 230 0.31 -17.26 -0.56
C VAL A 230 -0.83 -18.26 -0.72
N ALA A 231 -1.05 -19.10 0.30
CA ALA A 231 -2.13 -20.08 0.29
C ALA A 231 -3.50 -19.42 0.12
N HIS A 232 -3.75 -18.32 0.83
CA HIS A 232 -5.00 -17.59 0.74
C HIS A 232 -5.21 -17.00 -0.67
N LEU A 233 -4.17 -16.42 -1.27
CA LEU A 233 -4.23 -15.88 -2.63
C LEU A 233 -4.46 -16.96 -3.69
N GLN A 234 -3.95 -18.17 -3.47
CA GLN A 234 -4.12 -19.32 -4.38
C GLN A 234 -5.38 -20.11 -4.11
N LYS A 235 -6.07 -19.88 -2.98
CA LYS A 235 -7.16 -20.71 -2.45
C LYS A 235 -6.71 -22.16 -2.19
N GLU A 236 -5.49 -22.30 -1.71
CA GLU A 236 -4.88 -23.56 -1.32
C GLU A 236 -4.80 -23.72 0.21
N ASP A 237 -4.50 -24.91 0.67
CA ASP A 237 -4.25 -25.15 2.09
C ASP A 237 -2.88 -24.59 2.48
N ALA A 238 -2.84 -23.78 3.53
CA ALA A 238 -1.58 -23.22 4.05
C ALA A 238 -0.57 -24.30 4.50
N SER A 239 -1.02 -25.51 4.81
CA SER A 239 -0.15 -26.64 5.16
C SER A 239 0.60 -27.22 3.95
N ALA A 240 0.13 -26.94 2.73
CA ALA A 240 0.78 -27.35 1.50
C ALA A 240 1.96 -26.45 1.11
N ILE A 241 2.10 -25.29 1.75
CA ILE A 241 3.12 -24.28 1.42
C ILE A 241 4.06 -24.09 2.60
N ASP A 242 5.35 -24.11 2.34
CA ASP A 242 6.39 -23.79 3.32
C ASP A 242 7.39 -22.77 2.75
N VAL A 243 7.93 -21.94 3.63
CA VAL A 243 8.90 -20.88 3.26
C VAL A 243 10.09 -20.97 4.20
N GLU A 244 11.29 -21.21 3.67
CA GLU A 244 12.48 -21.33 4.49
C GLU A 244 13.73 -20.76 3.78
N TYR A 245 14.81 -20.63 4.52
CA TYR A 245 16.11 -20.31 3.95
C TYR A 245 16.88 -21.57 3.65
N SER A 246 17.18 -21.82 2.39
CA SER A 246 18.08 -22.91 1.97
C SER A 246 19.53 -22.46 2.13
N VAL A 247 20.27 -23.13 3.02
CA VAL A 247 21.70 -22.86 3.21
C VAL A 247 22.49 -23.24 1.94
N ASP A 248 22.08 -24.33 1.29
CA ASP A 248 22.75 -24.85 0.09
C ASP A 248 22.60 -23.90 -1.10
N LEU A 249 21.41 -23.29 -1.27
CA LEU A 249 21.15 -22.35 -2.34
C LEU A 249 21.46 -20.90 -1.97
N GLY A 250 21.68 -20.59 -0.69
CA GLY A 250 21.98 -19.25 -0.18
C GLY A 250 20.81 -18.27 -0.33
N GLN A 251 19.56 -18.74 -0.38
CA GLN A 251 18.38 -17.91 -0.63
C GLN A 251 17.11 -18.48 0.01
N ILE A 252 16.07 -17.64 0.07
CA ILE A 252 14.75 -18.06 0.54
C ILE A 252 14.09 -18.90 -0.56
N ILE A 253 13.56 -20.07 -0.17
CA ILE A 253 12.83 -21.00 -1.03
C ILE A 253 11.38 -21.14 -0.56
N VAL A 254 10.52 -21.47 -1.51
CA VAL A 254 9.12 -21.83 -1.28
C VAL A 254 8.93 -23.26 -1.71
N THR A 255 8.41 -24.07 -0.82
CA THR A 255 8.11 -25.49 -1.05
C THR A 255 6.60 -25.65 -1.17
N TYR A 256 6.16 -26.21 -2.28
CA TYR A 256 4.77 -26.61 -2.54
C TYR A 256 4.66 -28.12 -2.44
N ARG A 257 3.65 -28.60 -1.70
CA ARG A 257 3.36 -30.02 -1.55
C ARG A 257 1.95 -30.32 -2.06
N HIS A 258 1.87 -31.04 -3.17
CA HIS A 258 0.63 -31.53 -3.74
C HIS A 258 0.68 -33.05 -3.82
N ASP A 259 -0.13 -33.71 -3.05
CA ASP A 259 -0.16 -35.18 -2.95
C ASP A 259 1.27 -35.75 -2.74
N ASP A 260 1.77 -36.51 -3.72
CA ASP A 260 3.12 -37.10 -3.70
C ASP A 260 4.19 -36.19 -4.33
N ASP A 261 3.80 -35.05 -4.91
CA ASP A 261 4.73 -34.14 -5.59
C ASP A 261 5.19 -33.01 -4.66
N VAL A 262 6.51 -32.78 -4.65
CA VAL A 262 7.13 -31.68 -3.93
C VAL A 262 7.88 -30.77 -4.91
N THR A 263 7.44 -29.54 -5.03
CA THR A 263 8.11 -28.53 -5.86
C THR A 263 8.81 -27.52 -4.97
N VAL A 264 10.11 -27.31 -5.19
CA VAL A 264 10.92 -26.33 -4.44
C VAL A 264 11.38 -25.24 -5.39
N LEU A 265 11.00 -24.00 -5.13
CA LEU A 265 11.34 -22.86 -5.97
C LEU A 265 12.00 -21.75 -5.15
N PRO A 266 13.16 -21.26 -5.57
CA PRO A 266 13.71 -20.00 -5.06
C PRO A 266 12.72 -18.85 -5.24
N ILE A 267 12.60 -17.96 -4.23
CA ILE A 267 11.69 -16.80 -4.30
C ILE A 267 11.93 -15.93 -5.54
N GLY A 268 13.17 -15.86 -6.02
CA GLY A 268 13.54 -15.13 -7.24
C GLY A 268 13.04 -15.76 -8.55
N MET A 269 12.60 -17.03 -8.53
CA MET A 269 12.02 -17.73 -9.68
C MET A 269 10.50 -17.64 -9.74
N LEU A 270 9.87 -17.10 -8.70
CA LEU A 270 8.43 -16.84 -8.70
C LEU A 270 8.11 -15.69 -9.66
N SER A 271 6.85 -15.63 -10.13
CA SER A 271 6.38 -14.48 -10.90
C SER A 271 6.47 -13.19 -10.10
N ASP A 272 6.54 -12.05 -10.79
CA ASP A 272 6.71 -10.73 -10.15
C ASP A 272 5.63 -10.43 -9.12
N GLY A 273 4.38 -10.84 -9.36
CA GLY A 273 3.27 -10.67 -8.42
C GLY A 273 3.49 -11.47 -7.13
N TYR A 274 3.86 -12.76 -7.24
CA TYR A 274 4.19 -13.58 -6.07
C TYR A 274 5.35 -13.00 -5.27
N ARG A 275 6.42 -12.67 -5.98
CA ARG A 275 7.62 -12.13 -5.37
C ARG A 275 7.33 -10.82 -4.64
N SER A 276 6.54 -9.92 -5.25
CA SER A 276 6.15 -8.65 -4.66
C SER A 276 5.39 -8.82 -3.34
N VAL A 277 4.36 -9.66 -3.33
CA VAL A 277 3.55 -9.91 -2.12
C VAL A 277 4.36 -10.62 -1.05
N MET A 278 5.08 -11.68 -1.41
CA MET A 278 5.89 -12.43 -0.45
C MET A 278 7.00 -11.58 0.18
N SER A 279 7.69 -10.77 -0.62
CA SER A 279 8.72 -9.85 -0.10
C SER A 279 8.11 -8.82 0.84
N MET A 280 6.96 -8.24 0.51
CA MET A 280 6.27 -7.27 1.35
C MET A 280 5.78 -7.89 2.66
N VAL A 281 5.06 -9.01 2.60
CA VAL A 281 4.54 -9.71 3.80
C VAL A 281 5.70 -10.20 4.67
N GLY A 282 6.74 -10.75 4.05
CA GLY A 282 7.95 -11.18 4.75
C GLY A 282 8.68 -10.04 5.43
N ASP A 283 8.81 -8.88 4.76
CA ASP A 283 9.45 -7.68 5.32
C ASP A 283 8.66 -7.13 6.52
N ILE A 284 7.33 -7.04 6.44
CA ILE A 284 6.49 -6.64 7.56
C ILE A 284 6.66 -7.61 8.74
N ALA A 285 6.52 -8.90 8.48
CA ALA A 285 6.56 -9.92 9.52
C ALA A 285 7.93 -10.01 10.21
N PHE A 286 9.04 -9.97 9.46
CA PHE A 286 10.37 -9.99 10.06
C PHE A 286 10.67 -8.72 10.87
N ARG A 287 10.21 -7.55 10.45
CA ARG A 287 10.32 -6.29 11.24
C ARG A 287 9.56 -6.41 12.55
N MET A 288 8.35 -6.96 12.54
CA MET A 288 7.60 -7.26 13.75
C MET A 288 8.39 -8.18 14.68
N ALA A 289 9.01 -9.25 14.14
CA ALA A 289 9.83 -10.19 14.90
C ALA A 289 11.07 -9.54 15.51
N MET A 290 11.68 -8.57 14.81
CA MET A 290 12.80 -7.79 15.33
C MET A 290 12.39 -6.82 16.41
N LEU A 291 11.29 -6.09 16.21
CA LEU A 291 10.79 -5.07 17.12
C LEU A 291 10.24 -5.68 18.42
N ASN A 292 9.56 -6.82 18.33
CA ASN A 292 8.78 -7.41 19.44
C ASN A 292 9.09 -8.90 19.70
N PRO A 293 10.38 -9.24 19.98
CA PRO A 293 10.77 -10.64 20.12
C PRO A 293 10.10 -11.38 21.30
N ALA A 294 9.66 -10.67 22.32
CA ALA A 294 8.96 -11.25 23.46
C ALA A 294 7.59 -11.86 23.14
N LEU A 295 6.96 -11.43 22.02
CA LEU A 295 5.67 -11.97 21.57
C LEU A 295 5.76 -13.39 20.98
N GLY A 296 6.95 -13.87 20.64
CA GLY A 296 7.16 -15.22 20.11
C GLY A 296 6.28 -15.52 18.90
N VAL A 297 5.48 -16.59 18.94
CA VAL A 297 4.59 -17.00 17.83
C VAL A 297 3.44 -16.04 17.57
N GLN A 298 3.10 -15.16 18.53
CA GLN A 298 2.02 -14.20 18.42
C GLN A 298 2.46 -12.86 17.80
N VAL A 299 3.72 -12.74 17.42
CA VAL A 299 4.31 -11.46 16.98
C VAL A 299 3.57 -10.83 15.81
N VAL A 300 3.11 -11.63 14.86
CA VAL A 300 2.40 -11.14 13.66
C VAL A 300 0.98 -10.66 14.00
N SER A 301 0.28 -11.35 14.89
CA SER A 301 -1.10 -11.02 15.26
C SER A 301 -1.24 -9.96 16.35
N HIS A 302 -0.17 -9.65 17.10
CA HIS A 302 -0.23 -8.74 18.25
C HIS A 302 0.57 -7.45 18.05
N THR A 303 1.45 -7.37 17.07
CA THR A 303 2.17 -6.12 16.75
C THR A 303 1.24 -5.16 16.02
N SER A 304 1.05 -3.96 16.59
CA SER A 304 0.37 -2.84 15.95
C SER A 304 1.32 -2.03 15.08
N GLY A 305 0.78 -1.10 14.28
CA GLY A 305 1.60 -0.16 13.52
C GLY A 305 0.90 0.41 12.30
N VAL A 306 1.66 1.07 11.43
CA VAL A 306 1.17 1.71 10.20
C VAL A 306 1.99 1.26 9.00
N VAL A 307 1.31 0.76 7.98
CA VAL A 307 1.93 0.32 6.72
C VAL A 307 1.32 1.09 5.55
N LEU A 308 2.18 1.72 4.78
CA LEU A 308 1.86 2.50 3.59
C LEU A 308 2.21 1.68 2.34
N ILE A 309 1.26 1.53 1.40
CA ILE A 309 1.50 0.76 0.18
C ILE A 309 1.03 1.57 -1.03
N ASP A 310 1.96 1.91 -1.91
CA ASP A 310 1.63 2.55 -3.19
C ASP A 310 1.33 1.48 -4.24
N GLU A 311 0.20 1.62 -4.95
CA GLU A 311 -0.30 0.66 -5.93
C GLU A 311 -0.29 -0.79 -5.39
N VAL A 312 -1.18 -1.08 -4.43
CA VAL A 312 -1.25 -2.40 -3.78
C VAL A 312 -1.50 -3.54 -4.78
N ASP A 313 -2.13 -3.22 -5.90
CA ASP A 313 -2.43 -4.11 -7.03
C ASP A 313 -1.28 -4.33 -8.01
N LEU A 314 -0.14 -3.64 -7.83
CA LEU A 314 0.98 -3.67 -8.77
C LEU A 314 1.49 -5.10 -9.04
N HIS A 315 1.48 -5.51 -10.32
CA HIS A 315 1.85 -6.85 -10.82
C HIS A 315 0.97 -8.01 -10.33
N LEU A 316 -0.14 -7.75 -9.63
CA LEU A 316 -1.03 -8.80 -9.18
C LEU A 316 -1.93 -9.30 -10.33
N HIS A 317 -2.07 -10.62 -10.41
CA HIS A 317 -3.08 -11.24 -11.26
C HIS A 317 -4.48 -10.79 -10.80
N PRO A 318 -5.46 -10.56 -11.71
CA PRO A 318 -6.81 -10.10 -11.35
C PRO A 318 -7.46 -10.87 -10.20
N ARG A 319 -7.33 -12.19 -10.16
CA ARG A 319 -7.86 -13.04 -9.06
C ARG A 319 -7.28 -12.68 -7.69
N TRP A 320 -6.06 -12.15 -7.63
CA TRP A 320 -5.42 -11.76 -6.38
C TRP A 320 -5.78 -10.34 -5.96
N GLN A 321 -6.07 -9.49 -6.94
CA GLN A 321 -6.55 -8.14 -6.66
C GLN A 321 -7.86 -8.17 -5.85
N GLU A 322 -8.72 -9.17 -6.06
CA GLU A 322 -9.96 -9.38 -5.30
C GLU A 322 -9.73 -9.70 -3.82
N HIS A 323 -8.56 -10.22 -3.45
CA HIS A 323 -8.32 -10.75 -2.10
C HIS A 323 -7.20 -10.05 -1.34
N ILE A 324 -6.37 -9.22 -2.00
CA ILE A 324 -5.15 -8.67 -1.40
C ILE A 324 -5.43 -7.87 -0.11
N LEU A 325 -6.49 -7.07 -0.06
CA LEU A 325 -6.84 -6.28 1.12
C LEU A 325 -7.24 -7.17 2.30
N GLU A 326 -8.02 -8.21 2.03
CA GLU A 326 -8.44 -9.19 3.04
C GLU A 326 -7.25 -9.99 3.57
N VAL A 327 -6.33 -10.39 2.69
CA VAL A 327 -5.09 -11.08 3.05
C VAL A 327 -4.22 -10.23 3.95
N LEU A 328 -4.03 -8.95 3.64
CA LEU A 328 -3.22 -8.04 4.45
C LEU A 328 -3.83 -7.84 5.84
N THR A 329 -5.11 -7.51 5.92
CA THR A 329 -5.80 -7.28 7.21
C THR A 329 -5.96 -8.57 8.02
N GLY A 330 -6.16 -9.71 7.37
CA GLY A 330 -6.25 -11.02 8.04
C GLY A 330 -4.90 -11.50 8.57
N THR A 331 -3.80 -11.26 7.83
CA THR A 331 -2.45 -11.62 8.27
C THR A 331 -1.96 -10.70 9.40
N PHE A 332 -2.26 -9.40 9.33
CA PHE A 332 -1.79 -8.37 10.25
C PHE A 332 -2.96 -7.60 10.90
N PRO A 333 -3.74 -8.23 11.78
CA PRO A 333 -5.03 -7.69 12.23
C PRO A 333 -4.94 -6.40 13.08
N LYS A 334 -3.75 -6.04 13.58
CA LYS A 334 -3.51 -4.83 14.36
C LYS A 334 -2.77 -3.73 13.59
N VAL A 335 -2.52 -3.94 12.31
CA VAL A 335 -1.83 -2.96 11.45
C VAL A 335 -2.86 -2.09 10.74
N GLN A 336 -2.66 -0.79 10.81
CA GLN A 336 -3.35 0.17 9.97
C GLN A 336 -2.68 0.21 8.59
N PHE A 337 -3.44 -0.09 7.54
CA PHE A 337 -2.99 0.00 6.16
C PHE A 337 -3.52 1.26 5.50
N ILE A 338 -2.65 2.03 4.87
CA ILE A 338 -3.01 3.15 4.00
C ILE A 338 -2.46 2.81 2.62
N VAL A 339 -3.35 2.51 1.68
CA VAL A 339 -2.96 1.97 0.37
C VAL A 339 -3.51 2.82 -0.77
N THR A 340 -2.84 2.82 -1.91
CA THR A 340 -3.39 3.34 -3.16
C THR A 340 -3.71 2.20 -4.10
N SER A 341 -4.74 2.35 -4.92
CA SER A 341 -5.05 1.40 -5.99
C SER A 341 -5.70 2.10 -7.19
N HIS A 342 -5.44 1.53 -8.37
CA HIS A 342 -6.11 1.85 -9.62
C HIS A 342 -6.91 0.66 -10.18
N ALA A 343 -6.95 -0.47 -9.45
CA ALA A 343 -7.63 -1.67 -9.91
C ALA A 343 -9.09 -1.72 -9.46
N PRO A 344 -10.06 -1.77 -10.39
CA PRO A 344 -11.48 -1.89 -10.04
C PRO A 344 -11.78 -3.11 -9.18
N LEU A 345 -11.06 -4.22 -9.38
CA LEU A 345 -11.23 -5.46 -8.61
C LEU A 345 -10.82 -5.29 -7.15
N VAL A 346 -9.77 -4.51 -6.86
CA VAL A 346 -9.41 -4.16 -5.48
C VAL A 346 -10.50 -3.33 -4.84
N LEU A 347 -11.07 -2.36 -5.56
CA LEU A 347 -12.11 -1.50 -5.03
C LEU A 347 -13.41 -2.26 -4.79
N SER A 348 -13.82 -3.15 -5.72
CA SER A 348 -15.04 -3.97 -5.56
C SER A 348 -14.95 -4.97 -4.39
N SER A 349 -13.73 -5.30 -3.94
CA SER A 349 -13.51 -6.18 -2.77
C SER A 349 -13.65 -5.47 -1.42
N VAL A 350 -13.70 -4.13 -1.41
CA VAL A 350 -13.83 -3.33 -0.20
C VAL A 350 -15.21 -3.50 0.41
N LYS A 351 -15.30 -4.15 1.57
CA LYS A 351 -16.57 -4.45 2.26
C LYS A 351 -17.22 -3.20 2.86
N ASP A 352 -16.41 -2.29 3.41
CA ASP A 352 -16.86 -1.03 4.00
C ASP A 352 -16.35 0.16 3.20
N SER A 353 -17.25 0.79 2.44
CA SER A 353 -16.91 1.96 1.62
C SER A 353 -16.43 3.17 2.41
N SER A 354 -16.64 3.19 3.74
CA SER A 354 -16.16 4.27 4.61
C SER A 354 -14.63 4.38 4.65
N CYS A 355 -13.92 3.31 4.29
CA CYS A 355 -12.46 3.32 4.18
C CYS A 355 -11.92 3.93 2.86
N LEU A 356 -12.80 4.18 1.87
CA LEU A 356 -12.39 4.77 0.58
C LEU A 356 -12.27 6.29 0.68
N ARG A 357 -11.19 6.83 0.10
CA ARG A 357 -10.98 8.29 -0.02
C ARG A 357 -10.73 8.65 -1.48
N ILE A 358 -11.61 9.48 -2.03
CA ILE A 358 -11.39 10.09 -3.35
C ILE A 358 -10.43 11.26 -3.17
N ILE A 359 -9.31 11.19 -3.87
CA ILE A 359 -8.27 12.21 -3.81
C ILE A 359 -8.48 13.23 -4.91
N ASP A 360 -8.51 14.51 -4.50
CA ASP A 360 -8.54 15.68 -5.36
C ASP A 360 -7.62 16.79 -4.81
N GLU A 361 -7.70 17.99 -5.37
CA GLU A 361 -6.86 19.15 -5.00
C GLU A 361 -7.01 19.55 -3.51
N THR A 362 -8.14 19.24 -2.87
CA THR A 362 -8.44 19.58 -1.47
C THR A 362 -8.07 18.48 -0.49
N GLY A 363 -7.58 17.33 -0.97
CA GLY A 363 -7.18 16.18 -0.17
C GLY A 363 -8.04 14.94 -0.40
N GLY A 364 -8.50 14.33 0.68
CA GLY A 364 -9.23 13.06 0.63
C GLY A 364 -10.67 13.18 1.09
N ARG A 365 -11.63 13.07 0.19
CA ARG A 365 -13.05 13.01 0.53
C ARG A 365 -13.53 11.57 0.71
N PRO A 366 -14.33 11.24 1.76
CA PRO A 366 -14.92 9.92 1.88
C PRO A 366 -15.84 9.65 0.69
N TYR A 367 -15.77 8.42 0.16
CA TYR A 367 -16.70 7.98 -0.87
C TYR A 367 -18.08 7.67 -0.25
N GLN A 368 -19.14 8.23 -0.82
CA GLN A 368 -20.51 8.13 -0.27
C GLN A 368 -21.36 7.01 -0.91
N GLY A 369 -20.76 6.18 -1.79
CA GLY A 369 -21.45 5.08 -2.46
C GLY A 369 -21.14 3.72 -1.85
N ARG A 370 -21.75 2.67 -2.43
CA ARG A 370 -21.40 1.28 -2.16
C ARG A 370 -20.57 0.75 -3.32
N VAL A 371 -19.47 0.06 -3.01
CA VAL A 371 -18.60 -0.58 -4.01
C VAL A 371 -18.53 -2.09 -3.83
N ALA A 372 -18.86 -2.59 -2.65
CA ALA A 372 -18.81 -4.02 -2.34
C ALA A 372 -19.70 -4.82 -3.30
N GLY A 373 -19.09 -5.74 -4.05
CA GLY A 373 -19.79 -6.59 -5.00
C GLY A 373 -20.23 -5.91 -6.30
N SER A 374 -19.87 -4.64 -6.53
CA SER A 374 -20.09 -3.97 -7.81
C SER A 374 -19.28 -4.62 -8.93
N SER A 375 -19.80 -4.60 -10.16
CA SER A 375 -19.03 -5.05 -11.31
C SER A 375 -17.80 -4.14 -11.54
N SER A 376 -16.76 -4.66 -12.19
CA SER A 376 -15.58 -3.85 -12.53
C SER A 376 -15.94 -2.63 -13.39
N ASN A 377 -16.94 -2.76 -14.27
CA ASN A 377 -17.42 -1.67 -15.11
C ASN A 377 -18.13 -0.59 -14.29
N ASP A 378 -18.96 -0.98 -13.31
CA ASP A 378 -19.62 -0.02 -12.41
C ASP A 378 -18.60 0.76 -11.59
N VAL A 379 -17.55 0.09 -11.10
CA VAL A 379 -16.47 0.75 -10.36
C VAL A 379 -15.69 1.70 -11.27
N LEU A 380 -15.36 1.28 -12.49
CA LEU A 380 -14.66 2.12 -13.47
C LEU A 380 -15.47 3.39 -13.79
N THR A 381 -16.75 3.26 -14.04
CA THR A 381 -17.61 4.38 -14.48
C THR A 381 -18.01 5.29 -13.32
N HIS A 382 -18.53 4.73 -12.21
CA HIS A 382 -19.13 5.51 -11.14
C HIS A 382 -18.17 5.94 -10.04
N VAL A 383 -17.10 5.17 -9.82
CA VAL A 383 -16.12 5.44 -8.75
C VAL A 383 -14.87 6.14 -9.32
N MET A 384 -14.38 5.64 -10.45
CA MET A 384 -13.13 6.11 -11.04
C MET A 384 -13.36 7.16 -12.14
N GLY A 385 -14.60 7.38 -12.58
CA GLY A 385 -14.94 8.33 -13.65
C GLY A 385 -14.30 7.98 -15.00
N ALA A 386 -13.90 6.71 -15.18
CA ALA A 386 -13.39 6.18 -16.44
C ALA A 386 -14.52 5.67 -17.32
N HIS A 387 -14.23 5.41 -18.57
CA HIS A 387 -15.17 4.82 -19.50
C HIS A 387 -14.78 3.38 -19.80
N ASP A 388 -15.74 2.51 -19.89
CA ASP A 388 -15.60 1.07 -20.16
C ASP A 388 -15.36 0.76 -21.64
N ARG A 389 -15.65 1.74 -22.53
CA ARG A 389 -15.52 1.59 -23.99
C ARG A 389 -14.68 2.71 -24.62
N PRO A 390 -14.02 2.42 -25.76
CA PRO A 390 -13.39 3.45 -26.60
C PRO A 390 -14.37 4.55 -26.99
N GLY A 391 -13.88 5.79 -27.12
CA GLY A 391 -14.73 6.96 -27.40
C GLY A 391 -15.60 6.79 -28.65
N GLU A 392 -15.03 6.25 -29.72
CA GLU A 392 -15.74 6.00 -30.99
C GLU A 392 -16.96 5.07 -30.82
N VAL A 393 -16.77 3.94 -30.11
CA VAL A 393 -17.85 2.97 -29.86
C VAL A 393 -18.94 3.59 -29.00
N ARG A 394 -18.54 4.32 -27.95
CA ARG A 394 -19.48 5.02 -27.05
C ARG A 394 -20.30 6.09 -27.80
N ASP A 395 -19.66 6.85 -28.70
CA ASP A 395 -20.34 7.88 -29.47
C ASP A 395 -21.29 7.26 -30.50
N MET A 396 -20.97 6.05 -31.01
CA MET A 396 -21.89 5.29 -31.87
C MET A 396 -23.13 4.80 -31.08
N PHE A 397 -22.95 4.26 -29.87
CA PHE A 397 -24.06 3.87 -29.00
C PHE A 397 -24.97 5.07 -28.66
N LYS A 398 -24.40 6.20 -28.26
CA LYS A 398 -25.21 7.42 -28.02
C LYS A 398 -26.02 7.88 -29.23
N ARG A 399 -25.40 7.82 -30.41
CA ARG A 399 -26.11 8.15 -31.66
C ARG A 399 -27.18 7.13 -32.01
N LEU A 400 -26.99 5.84 -31.67
CA LEU A 400 -27.97 4.78 -31.83
C LEU A 400 -29.17 5.00 -30.91
N GLU A 401 -28.94 5.26 -29.61
CA GLU A 401 -30.01 5.59 -28.66
C GLU A 401 -30.84 6.79 -29.15
N GLN A 402 -30.17 7.87 -29.59
CA GLN A 402 -30.86 9.05 -30.13
C GLN A 402 -31.65 8.73 -31.39
N ALA A 403 -31.09 7.92 -32.30
CA ALA A 403 -31.81 7.52 -33.51
C ALA A 403 -33.07 6.65 -33.22
N LEU A 404 -33.01 5.81 -32.18
CA LEU A 404 -34.17 5.04 -31.70
C LEU A 404 -35.22 5.94 -31.07
N ASP A 405 -34.81 6.89 -30.22
CA ASP A 405 -35.70 7.87 -29.60
C ASP A 405 -36.42 8.75 -30.63
N ASP A 406 -35.68 9.15 -31.68
CA ASP A 406 -36.21 9.98 -32.78
C ASP A 406 -36.99 9.15 -33.82
N SER A 407 -37.13 7.81 -33.64
CA SER A 407 -37.76 6.87 -34.59
C SER A 407 -37.10 6.87 -35.96
N ALA A 408 -35.81 7.21 -36.04
CA ALA A 408 -35.00 7.24 -37.26
C ALA A 408 -34.43 5.83 -37.55
N TYR A 409 -35.27 4.87 -37.84
CA TYR A 409 -34.95 3.44 -37.90
C TYR A 409 -33.89 3.06 -38.95
N ASP A 410 -33.85 3.74 -40.11
CA ASP A 410 -32.81 3.51 -41.13
C ASP A 410 -31.41 3.89 -40.62
N GLN A 411 -31.36 5.00 -39.87
CA GLN A 411 -30.11 5.44 -39.26
C GLN A 411 -29.71 4.51 -38.10
N ALA A 412 -30.65 4.10 -37.27
CA ALA A 412 -30.43 3.14 -36.19
C ALA A 412 -29.88 1.81 -36.72
N LYS A 413 -30.47 1.27 -37.81
CA LYS A 413 -29.98 0.06 -38.45
C LYS A 413 -28.52 0.19 -38.95
N THR A 414 -28.19 1.31 -39.60
CA THR A 414 -26.84 1.55 -40.10
C THR A 414 -25.82 1.58 -38.93
N LEU A 415 -26.20 2.19 -37.81
CA LEU A 415 -25.34 2.22 -36.61
C LEU A 415 -25.22 0.86 -35.93
N LEU A 416 -26.31 0.06 -35.86
CA LEU A 416 -26.25 -1.32 -35.37
C LEU A 416 -25.33 -2.18 -36.19
N ASP A 417 -25.43 -2.13 -37.53
CA ASP A 417 -24.56 -2.90 -38.43
C ASP A 417 -23.10 -2.46 -38.34
N GLY A 418 -22.86 -1.16 -38.18
CA GLY A 418 -21.54 -0.59 -37.94
C GLY A 418 -20.93 -1.05 -36.61
N LEU A 419 -21.72 -1.02 -35.53
CA LEU A 419 -21.31 -1.51 -34.22
C LEU A 419 -21.00 -3.01 -34.25
N GLU A 420 -21.89 -3.82 -34.89
CA GLU A 420 -21.68 -5.27 -35.03
C GLU A 420 -20.39 -5.61 -35.78
N SER A 421 -20.07 -4.85 -36.83
CA SER A 421 -18.82 -5.00 -37.57
C SER A 421 -17.58 -4.65 -36.74
N LEU A 422 -17.72 -3.74 -35.76
CA LEU A 422 -16.62 -3.21 -34.97
C LEU A 422 -16.36 -4.04 -33.69
N ILE A 423 -17.42 -4.44 -32.97
CA ILE A 423 -17.34 -5.07 -31.65
C ILE A 423 -17.85 -6.54 -31.63
N GLY A 424 -18.40 -7.01 -32.75
CA GLY A 424 -18.94 -8.37 -32.89
C GLY A 424 -20.39 -8.52 -32.45
N PRO A 425 -21.07 -9.60 -32.89
CA PRO A 425 -22.50 -9.83 -32.60
C PRO A 425 -22.79 -10.26 -31.17
N ASP A 426 -21.77 -10.75 -30.44
CA ASP A 426 -21.94 -11.32 -29.09
C ASP A 426 -21.86 -10.25 -27.97
N ASP A 427 -21.73 -8.98 -28.33
CA ASP A 427 -21.69 -7.90 -27.33
C ASP A 427 -23.07 -7.72 -26.68
N ALA A 428 -23.12 -7.78 -25.35
CA ALA A 428 -24.38 -7.80 -24.58
C ALA A 428 -25.20 -6.49 -24.71
N GLU A 429 -24.52 -5.34 -24.82
CA GLU A 429 -25.19 -4.04 -25.00
C GLU A 429 -25.71 -3.92 -26.41
N LEU A 430 -24.93 -4.31 -27.42
CA LEU A 430 -25.40 -4.36 -28.81
C LEU A 430 -26.59 -5.28 -28.99
N ALA A 431 -26.58 -6.47 -28.36
CA ALA A 431 -27.71 -7.40 -28.41
C ALA A 431 -28.97 -6.80 -27.79
N ARG A 432 -28.84 -6.05 -26.68
CA ARG A 432 -29.96 -5.34 -26.06
C ARG A 432 -30.52 -4.25 -26.95
N GLU A 433 -29.66 -3.41 -27.54
CA GLU A 433 -30.09 -2.33 -28.44
C GLU A 433 -30.72 -2.89 -29.75
N ARG A 434 -30.18 -4.02 -30.25
CA ARG A 434 -30.80 -4.72 -31.38
C ARG A 434 -32.19 -5.25 -31.05
N ALA A 435 -32.37 -5.86 -29.88
CA ALA A 435 -33.70 -6.32 -29.44
C ALA A 435 -34.69 -5.14 -29.27
N ALA A 436 -34.22 -3.99 -28.79
CA ALA A 436 -35.04 -2.77 -28.69
C ALA A 436 -35.44 -2.26 -30.09
N TYR A 437 -34.50 -2.22 -31.03
CA TYR A 437 -34.78 -1.85 -32.43
C TYR A 437 -35.84 -2.80 -33.07
N ASP A 438 -35.65 -4.12 -32.94
CA ASP A 438 -36.55 -5.13 -33.49
C ASP A 438 -37.96 -4.99 -32.88
N PHE A 439 -38.05 -4.76 -31.55
CA PHE A 439 -39.33 -4.53 -30.88
C PHE A 439 -40.07 -3.27 -31.39
N MET A 440 -39.32 -2.17 -31.59
CA MET A 440 -39.88 -0.91 -32.08
C MET A 440 -40.30 -0.98 -33.55
N THR A 441 -39.61 -1.78 -34.36
CA THR A 441 -39.89 -1.92 -35.79
C THR A 441 -40.93 -3.01 -36.11
N LEU A 442 -41.00 -4.10 -35.31
CA LEU A 442 -41.99 -5.18 -35.46
C LEU A 442 -43.34 -4.88 -34.78
N GLY A 443 -43.40 -3.97 -33.82
CA GLY A 443 -44.62 -3.56 -33.11
C GLY A 443 -45.44 -2.49 -33.84
N GLY A 444 -45.09 -2.11 -35.05
CA GLY A 444 -45.74 -1.11 -35.89
C GLY A 444 -46.61 -1.67 -37.02
N GLU A 445 -46.86 -3.01 -37.07
CA GLU A 445 -47.84 -3.63 -37.98
C GLU A 445 -49.13 -3.93 -37.26
#